data_a899929bec6f4508e4497a41eaa14b40
#
_entry.id   a899929bec6f4508e4497a41eaa14b40
#
_cell.length_a   1.000
_cell.length_b   1.000
_cell.length_c   1.000
_cell.angle_alpha   90.00
_cell.angle_beta   90.00
_cell.angle_gamma   90.00
#
_symmetry.space_group_name_H-M   'P 1'
#
loop_
_entity.id
_entity.type
_entity.pdbx_description
1 polymer ?
#
loop_
_entity_poly.entity_id
_entity_poly.type
_entity_poly.pdbx_seq_one_letter_code
_entity_poly.pdbx_strand_id
1 'polypeptide(L)'
;MKSARLLVLCVAAALLAACATTRQAAQPSSTGEVFYHVMPRSFRDGNGDHVGDLKGLTEKLDYLRELGITSILLTPLQPSPYYHNYFATEFKAIDPAYGTMDDYFAFVRAAHAKGLKVYLDQEFQYVAEGHPWWEESKCKPNAPFADYLLWRDKEHCVAEPFLDKPKWKGYDGRDYGIAMVDLKQPKVKRYFEDLLLYWIDPHGDGSGRDGVDGLRIDHMMDDLDKKGVETNLFADFWTPMFRVLKARRPNLRIVAEQADWGWGDDWLTRGQADLVFAFPLRGALAKLDKREIVGAIRGMEAKTPAGKGQIVFLENHDVDRYMSVVGNDPTRARAGAAIALMLKGEPLIYYGQELGMRGSELKNIEISDGIQIPSREAFRWAADLDAPGSAIWYRGGQRWWSERYNRSNDGASLEEEERQPDSLYHWYRKLLALRHARPELNSGSQRVLCDDGSAMLCILRADGARQTLLIVNLGKTEARPVLGRGVVAKTDWMDLLENRAADPADAPLAPMQVRLLGTP
;
A
#
# COMPACT_ATOMS: atom_id res chain seq x y z
N MET A 1 -10.21 72.79 -14.96
CA MET A 1 -9.99 72.08 -13.67
C MET A 1 -10.99 70.96 -13.42
N LYS A 2 -11.28 70.10 -14.40
CA LYS A 2 -12.20 68.94 -14.22
C LYS A 2 -11.62 67.58 -14.68
N SER A 3 -10.35 67.56 -15.12
CA SER A 3 -9.73 66.33 -15.66
C SER A 3 -8.71 65.65 -14.75
N ALA A 4 -8.43 66.20 -13.54
CA ALA A 4 -7.41 65.66 -12.64
C ALA A 4 -7.97 64.76 -11.51
N ARG A 5 -9.31 64.64 -11.37
CA ARG A 5 -9.93 63.81 -10.29
C ARG A 5 -10.34 62.40 -10.72
N LEU A 6 -10.28 62.06 -12.00
CA LEU A 6 -10.67 60.76 -12.50
C LEU A 6 -9.49 59.76 -12.57
N LEU A 7 -8.26 60.24 -12.52
CA LEU A 7 -7.07 59.37 -12.63
C LEU A 7 -6.61 58.78 -11.28
N VAL A 8 -7.02 59.36 -10.15
CA VAL A 8 -6.64 58.90 -8.81
C VAL A 8 -7.52 57.76 -8.30
N LEU A 9 -8.77 57.66 -8.80
CA LEU A 9 -9.67 56.57 -8.39
C LEU A 9 -9.39 55.23 -9.11
N CYS A 10 -8.77 55.25 -10.27
CA CYS A 10 -8.46 53.98 -10.99
C CYS A 10 -7.18 53.32 -10.50
N VAL A 11 -6.25 54.05 -9.88
CA VAL A 11 -5.01 53.48 -9.34
C VAL A 11 -5.24 52.85 -7.94
N ALA A 12 -6.19 53.34 -7.16
CA ALA A 12 -6.55 52.75 -5.86
C ALA A 12 -7.35 51.47 -5.98
N ALA A 13 -8.09 51.26 -7.08
CA ALA A 13 -8.81 49.99 -7.34
C ALA A 13 -7.89 48.88 -7.83
N ALA A 14 -6.77 49.20 -8.48
CA ALA A 14 -5.80 48.21 -8.98
C ALA A 14 -4.85 47.69 -7.88
N LEU A 15 -4.66 48.44 -6.77
CA LEU A 15 -3.80 48.01 -5.64
C LEU A 15 -4.54 47.16 -4.60
N LEU A 16 -5.88 47.12 -4.61
CA LEU A 16 -6.68 46.25 -3.73
C LEU A 16 -6.98 44.86 -4.32
N ALA A 17 -6.68 44.66 -5.61
CA ALA A 17 -6.83 43.35 -6.26
C ALA A 17 -5.60 42.42 -6.18
N ALA A 18 -4.47 42.93 -5.66
CA ALA A 18 -3.20 42.18 -5.65
C ALA A 18 -2.87 41.45 -4.32
N CYS A 19 -3.78 41.47 -3.33
CA CYS A 19 -3.62 40.75 -2.06
C CYS A 19 -4.70 39.70 -1.78
N ALA A 20 -5.35 39.16 -2.81
CA ALA A 20 -6.01 37.90 -2.71
C ALA A 20 -4.94 36.80 -2.83
N THR A 21 -4.18 36.60 -1.76
CA THR A 21 -3.50 35.33 -1.53
C THR A 21 -4.57 34.26 -1.58
N THR A 22 -4.65 33.54 -2.68
CA THR A 22 -5.34 32.26 -2.74
C THR A 22 -4.74 31.41 -1.63
N ARG A 23 -5.39 31.37 -0.47
CA ARG A 23 -5.21 30.26 0.48
C ARG A 23 -5.60 29.03 -0.32
N GLN A 24 -4.59 28.37 -0.86
CA GLN A 24 -4.73 27.02 -1.35
C GLN A 24 -5.31 26.24 -0.19
N ALA A 25 -6.58 25.88 -0.29
CA ALA A 25 -7.24 25.08 0.73
C ALA A 25 -6.34 23.86 0.93
N ALA A 26 -5.88 23.64 2.15
CA ALA A 26 -5.10 22.46 2.48
C ALA A 26 -5.92 21.25 2.02
N GLN A 27 -5.38 20.46 1.11
CA GLN A 27 -6.05 19.25 0.66
C GLN A 27 -6.35 18.39 1.89
N PRO A 28 -7.53 17.75 1.96
CA PRO A 28 -7.82 16.87 3.07
C PRO A 28 -6.73 15.82 3.20
N SER A 29 -6.31 15.53 4.41
CA SER A 29 -5.23 14.56 4.73
C SER A 29 -5.54 13.12 4.34
N SER A 30 -6.74 12.83 3.84
CA SER A 30 -7.17 11.56 3.27
C SER A 30 -8.02 11.82 2.05
N THR A 31 -7.70 11.16 0.94
CA THR A 31 -8.48 11.21 -0.31
C THR A 31 -9.67 10.26 -0.29
N GLY A 32 -9.83 9.48 0.78
CA GLY A 32 -10.83 8.42 0.86
C GLY A 32 -10.46 7.17 0.04
N GLU A 33 -9.21 7.05 -0.38
CA GLU A 33 -8.74 5.89 -1.13
C GLU A 33 -8.73 4.63 -0.26
N VAL A 34 -9.12 3.52 -0.88
CA VAL A 34 -9.00 2.16 -0.34
C VAL A 34 -8.11 1.40 -1.29
N PHE A 35 -6.94 1.02 -0.83
CA PHE A 35 -5.95 0.32 -1.63
C PHE A 35 -6.18 -1.19 -1.61
N TYR A 36 -5.98 -1.83 -2.76
CA TYR A 36 -5.86 -3.27 -2.87
C TYR A 36 -4.49 -3.61 -3.42
N HIS A 37 -3.67 -4.26 -2.61
CA HIS A 37 -2.29 -4.59 -2.95
C HIS A 37 -2.25 -5.96 -3.61
N VAL A 38 -1.82 -6.01 -4.85
CA VAL A 38 -1.82 -7.22 -5.69
C VAL A 38 -0.42 -7.62 -6.08
N MET A 39 -0.11 -8.90 -5.90
CA MET A 39 0.98 -9.57 -6.58
C MET A 39 0.41 -10.23 -7.84
N PRO A 40 0.63 -9.69 -9.06
CA PRO A 40 -0.03 -10.18 -10.28
C PRO A 40 0.21 -11.66 -10.50
N ARG A 41 1.45 -12.14 -10.30
CA ARG A 41 1.84 -13.55 -10.43
C ARG A 41 0.96 -14.52 -9.67
N SER A 42 0.40 -14.09 -8.53
CA SER A 42 -0.41 -14.93 -7.64
C SER A 42 -1.90 -14.63 -7.71
N PHE A 43 -2.36 -13.70 -8.57
CA PHE A 43 -3.74 -13.25 -8.49
C PHE A 43 -4.68 -14.04 -9.39
N ARG A 44 -4.49 -14.01 -10.70
CA ARG A 44 -5.35 -14.71 -11.67
C ARG A 44 -4.58 -15.06 -12.92
N ASP A 45 -4.58 -16.33 -13.29
CA ASP A 45 -4.06 -16.84 -14.54
C ASP A 45 -5.09 -16.60 -15.66
N GLY A 46 -4.76 -15.76 -16.63
CA GLY A 46 -5.61 -15.41 -17.76
C GLY A 46 -5.29 -16.16 -19.07
N ASN A 47 -4.16 -16.88 -19.11
CA ASN A 47 -3.66 -17.55 -20.30
C ASN A 47 -3.57 -19.08 -20.17
N GLY A 48 -3.67 -19.63 -18.95
CA GLY A 48 -3.70 -21.05 -18.65
C GLY A 48 -2.33 -21.68 -18.39
N ASP A 49 -1.31 -20.87 -18.05
CA ASP A 49 0.05 -21.34 -17.75
C ASP A 49 0.35 -21.47 -16.25
N HIS A 50 -0.64 -21.24 -15.41
CA HIS A 50 -0.59 -21.21 -13.95
C HIS A 50 0.16 -20.02 -13.35
N VAL A 51 0.58 -19.05 -14.13
CA VAL A 51 1.12 -17.77 -13.65
C VAL A 51 0.05 -16.70 -13.78
N GLY A 52 -0.16 -15.93 -12.72
CA GLY A 52 -1.05 -14.79 -12.80
C GLY A 52 -0.48 -13.70 -13.72
N ASP A 53 -1.34 -13.06 -14.48
CA ASP A 53 -0.97 -12.12 -15.54
C ASP A 53 -1.90 -10.90 -15.61
N LEU A 54 -1.55 -9.92 -16.47
CA LEU A 54 -2.31 -8.69 -16.66
C LEU A 54 -3.69 -8.93 -17.27
N LYS A 55 -3.84 -9.96 -18.08
CA LYS A 55 -5.14 -10.35 -18.65
C LYS A 55 -6.06 -10.88 -17.55
N GLY A 56 -5.58 -11.81 -16.74
CA GLY A 56 -6.32 -12.35 -15.60
C GLY A 56 -6.68 -11.27 -14.58
N LEU A 57 -5.74 -10.34 -14.30
CA LEU A 57 -6.02 -9.20 -13.43
C LEU A 57 -7.11 -8.29 -14.03
N THR A 58 -7.08 -8.02 -15.33
CA THR A 58 -8.10 -7.24 -16.05
C THR A 58 -9.49 -7.88 -15.95
N GLU A 59 -9.58 -9.20 -16.05
CA GLU A 59 -10.83 -9.95 -15.88
C GLU A 59 -11.47 -9.77 -14.49
N LYS A 60 -10.67 -9.41 -13.48
CA LYS A 60 -11.10 -9.30 -12.07
C LYS A 60 -11.30 -7.87 -11.56
N LEU A 61 -11.24 -6.87 -12.44
CA LEU A 61 -11.47 -5.48 -12.05
C LEU A 61 -12.88 -5.22 -11.49
N ASP A 62 -13.91 -5.92 -11.98
CA ASP A 62 -15.26 -5.81 -11.42
C ASP A 62 -15.33 -6.33 -9.98
N TYR A 63 -14.68 -7.44 -9.68
CA TYR A 63 -14.55 -7.96 -8.32
C TYR A 63 -13.96 -6.89 -7.38
N LEU A 64 -12.87 -6.25 -7.77
CA LEU A 64 -12.22 -5.21 -6.96
C LEU A 64 -13.15 -4.00 -6.73
N ARG A 65 -13.83 -3.55 -7.77
CA ARG A 65 -14.81 -2.46 -7.68
C ARG A 65 -15.98 -2.83 -6.76
N GLU A 66 -16.52 -4.03 -6.88
CA GLU A 66 -17.64 -4.54 -6.08
C GLU A 66 -17.27 -4.80 -4.63
N LEU A 67 -16.02 -5.16 -4.35
CA LEU A 67 -15.48 -5.22 -3.00
C LEU A 67 -15.43 -3.83 -2.34
N GLY A 68 -15.34 -2.75 -3.13
CA GLY A 68 -15.25 -1.36 -2.66
C GLY A 68 -13.83 -0.80 -2.74
N ILE A 69 -12.98 -1.35 -3.59
CA ILE A 69 -11.63 -0.84 -3.86
C ILE A 69 -11.71 0.40 -4.74
N THR A 70 -10.81 1.36 -4.51
CA THR A 70 -10.66 2.56 -5.32
C THR A 70 -9.30 2.67 -5.98
N SER A 71 -8.31 1.97 -5.46
CA SER A 71 -6.91 2.08 -5.91
C SER A 71 -6.24 0.70 -5.88
N ILE A 72 -5.60 0.31 -6.97
CA ILE A 72 -4.85 -0.94 -7.10
C ILE A 72 -3.37 -0.60 -6.97
N LEU A 73 -2.67 -1.24 -6.03
CA LEU A 73 -1.22 -1.18 -5.90
C LEU A 73 -0.63 -2.50 -6.39
N LEU A 74 0.10 -2.45 -7.49
CA LEU A 74 0.76 -3.61 -8.08
C LEU A 74 2.18 -3.74 -7.53
N THR A 75 2.62 -4.98 -7.19
CA THR A 75 4.05 -5.27 -7.04
C THR A 75 4.78 -5.09 -8.38
N PRO A 76 6.12 -5.03 -8.43
CA PRO A 76 6.85 -4.76 -9.67
C PRO A 76 6.44 -5.66 -10.84
N LEU A 77 6.40 -5.08 -12.03
CA LEU A 77 6.03 -5.77 -13.28
C LEU A 77 7.24 -6.02 -14.19
N GLN A 78 8.41 -5.50 -13.85
CA GLN A 78 9.62 -5.57 -14.66
C GLN A 78 10.21 -6.99 -14.67
N PRO A 79 10.89 -7.41 -15.74
CA PRO A 79 11.63 -8.67 -15.77
C PRO A 79 12.68 -8.74 -14.66
N SER A 80 12.77 -9.89 -14.00
CA SER A 80 13.73 -10.15 -12.91
C SER A 80 14.04 -11.65 -12.83
N PRO A 81 15.21 -12.05 -12.34
CA PRO A 81 15.47 -13.45 -12.00
C PRO A 81 14.75 -13.94 -10.75
N TYR A 82 14.07 -13.04 -10.05
CA TYR A 82 13.30 -13.33 -8.83
C TYR A 82 11.81 -13.33 -9.12
N TYR A 83 11.07 -14.27 -8.55
CA TYR A 83 9.61 -14.42 -8.80
C TYR A 83 8.78 -13.21 -8.41
N HIS A 84 9.27 -12.39 -7.50
CA HIS A 84 8.60 -11.18 -7.02
C HIS A 84 8.88 -9.94 -7.87
N ASN A 85 9.74 -10.05 -8.87
CA ASN A 85 10.09 -9.01 -9.85
C ASN A 85 10.80 -7.76 -9.30
N TYR A 86 11.22 -7.75 -8.04
CA TYR A 86 12.21 -6.78 -7.56
C TYR A 86 13.58 -7.10 -8.17
N PHE A 87 14.48 -6.12 -8.19
CA PHE A 87 15.81 -6.22 -8.80
C PHE A 87 15.73 -6.51 -10.31
N ALA A 88 15.26 -5.50 -11.03
CA ALA A 88 14.97 -5.63 -12.45
C ALA A 88 16.23 -5.93 -13.30
N THR A 89 16.03 -6.66 -14.39
CA THR A 89 16.98 -6.78 -15.49
C THR A 89 16.66 -5.82 -16.65
N GLU A 90 15.48 -5.19 -16.65
CA GLU A 90 15.08 -4.15 -17.58
C GLU A 90 13.99 -3.28 -16.94
N PHE A 91 14.23 -1.97 -16.80
CA PHE A 91 13.30 -1.08 -16.11
C PHE A 91 12.08 -0.65 -16.92
N LYS A 92 12.19 -0.66 -18.25
CA LYS A 92 11.12 -0.18 -19.14
C LYS A 92 10.46 -1.32 -19.93
N ALA A 93 10.27 -2.46 -19.27
CA ALA A 93 9.63 -3.62 -19.85
C ALA A 93 8.62 -4.23 -18.87
N ILE A 94 7.72 -5.03 -19.41
CA ILE A 94 6.84 -5.91 -18.64
C ILE A 94 7.43 -7.32 -18.72
N ASP A 95 7.46 -8.02 -17.58
CA ASP A 95 7.87 -9.43 -17.52
C ASP A 95 7.02 -10.24 -18.50
N PRO A 96 7.62 -11.01 -19.42
CA PRO A 96 6.87 -11.84 -20.36
C PRO A 96 5.85 -12.79 -19.72
N ALA A 97 6.07 -13.18 -18.46
CA ALA A 97 5.10 -13.97 -17.69
C ALA A 97 3.83 -13.18 -17.37
N TYR A 98 3.87 -11.85 -17.38
CA TYR A 98 2.70 -10.99 -17.14
C TYR A 98 2.02 -10.51 -18.41
N GLY A 99 2.66 -10.65 -19.57
CA GLY A 99 2.16 -10.19 -20.86
C GLY A 99 3.06 -9.16 -21.53
N THR A 100 2.47 -8.29 -22.31
CA THR A 100 3.14 -7.27 -23.11
C THR A 100 2.91 -5.87 -22.55
N MET A 101 3.62 -4.88 -23.09
CA MET A 101 3.34 -3.46 -22.79
C MET A 101 1.93 -3.04 -23.24
N ASP A 102 1.42 -3.63 -24.33
CA ASP A 102 0.05 -3.36 -24.79
C ASP A 102 -0.99 -3.93 -23.82
N ASP A 103 -0.74 -5.10 -23.22
CA ASP A 103 -1.57 -5.67 -22.15
C ASP A 103 -1.58 -4.77 -20.90
N TYR A 104 -0.41 -4.22 -20.54
CA TYR A 104 -0.31 -3.25 -19.45
C TYR A 104 -1.15 -1.99 -19.69
N PHE A 105 -1.02 -1.37 -20.86
CA PHE A 105 -1.83 -0.21 -21.20
C PHE A 105 -3.33 -0.54 -21.28
N ALA A 106 -3.69 -1.72 -21.76
CA ALA A 106 -5.07 -2.19 -21.80
C ALA A 106 -5.62 -2.35 -20.37
N PHE A 107 -4.84 -2.92 -19.46
CA PHE A 107 -5.19 -3.03 -18.04
C PHE A 107 -5.41 -1.65 -17.39
N VAL A 108 -4.48 -0.70 -17.57
CA VAL A 108 -4.59 0.66 -17.00
C VAL A 108 -5.86 1.35 -17.51
N ARG A 109 -6.13 1.30 -18.83
CA ARG A 109 -7.36 1.86 -19.40
C ARG A 109 -8.63 1.21 -18.84
N ALA A 110 -8.63 -0.11 -18.69
CA ALA A 110 -9.76 -0.85 -18.15
C ALA A 110 -10.02 -0.50 -16.68
N ALA A 111 -8.96 -0.35 -15.87
CA ALA A 111 -9.06 0.09 -14.49
C ALA A 111 -9.64 1.52 -14.40
N HIS A 112 -9.11 2.46 -15.17
CA HIS A 112 -9.61 3.83 -15.22
C HIS A 112 -11.07 3.91 -15.69
N ALA A 113 -11.45 3.11 -16.69
CA ALA A 113 -12.84 3.05 -17.15
C ALA A 113 -13.82 2.59 -16.06
N LYS A 114 -13.35 1.88 -15.06
CA LYS A 114 -14.12 1.43 -13.88
C LYS A 114 -13.96 2.37 -12.67
N GLY A 115 -13.25 3.49 -12.82
CA GLY A 115 -12.99 4.45 -11.75
C GLY A 115 -11.94 3.98 -10.73
N LEU A 116 -11.15 2.97 -11.07
CA LEU A 116 -10.06 2.47 -10.25
C LEU A 116 -8.76 3.18 -10.61
N LYS A 117 -8.04 3.67 -9.62
CA LYS A 117 -6.68 4.20 -9.79
C LYS A 117 -5.67 3.06 -9.80
N VAL A 118 -4.54 3.29 -10.48
CA VAL A 118 -3.44 2.33 -10.57
C VAL A 118 -2.18 2.94 -9.96
N TYR A 119 -1.56 2.21 -9.05
CA TYR A 119 -0.27 2.52 -8.46
C TYR A 119 0.72 1.42 -8.83
N LEU A 120 1.90 1.83 -9.28
CA LEU A 120 2.96 0.90 -9.66
C LEU A 120 4.08 0.95 -8.61
N ASP A 121 4.46 -0.23 -8.14
CA ASP A 121 5.63 -0.37 -7.28
C ASP A 121 6.90 -0.23 -8.11
N GLN A 122 7.83 0.58 -7.64
CA GLN A 122 9.08 0.88 -8.31
C GLN A 122 10.25 0.65 -7.36
N GLU A 123 11.08 -0.30 -7.73
CA GLU A 123 12.41 -0.52 -7.18
C GLU A 123 13.42 -0.32 -8.31
N PHE A 124 14.35 0.59 -8.15
CA PHE A 124 15.39 0.89 -9.14
C PHE A 124 16.71 1.36 -8.50
N GLN A 125 16.82 1.19 -7.20
CA GLN A 125 18.05 1.45 -6.45
C GLN A 125 19.09 0.36 -6.69
N TYR A 126 18.65 -0.75 -7.27
CA TYR A 126 19.47 -1.93 -7.56
C TYR A 126 19.17 -2.49 -8.94
N VAL A 127 20.12 -3.26 -9.47
CA VAL A 127 19.91 -4.10 -10.66
C VAL A 127 20.37 -5.52 -10.37
N ALA A 128 19.66 -6.49 -10.91
CA ALA A 128 20.11 -7.89 -10.89
C ALA A 128 21.20 -8.16 -11.93
N GLU A 129 21.99 -9.19 -11.70
CA GLU A 129 22.86 -9.80 -12.72
C GLU A 129 22.00 -10.17 -13.95
N GLY A 130 22.45 -9.79 -15.15
CA GLY A 130 21.68 -9.84 -16.40
C GLY A 130 21.16 -8.46 -16.86
N HIS A 131 21.16 -7.44 -16.03
CA HIS A 131 20.84 -6.07 -16.47
C HIS A 131 21.93 -5.54 -17.41
N PRO A 132 21.61 -4.84 -18.53
CA PRO A 132 22.60 -4.32 -19.48
C PRO A 132 23.68 -3.45 -18.81
N TRP A 133 23.33 -2.64 -17.82
CA TRP A 133 24.30 -1.82 -17.08
C TRP A 133 25.37 -2.67 -16.39
N TRP A 134 24.97 -3.83 -15.85
CA TRP A 134 25.90 -4.76 -15.22
C TRP A 134 26.77 -5.50 -16.26
N GLU A 135 26.14 -6.13 -17.24
CA GLU A 135 26.81 -7.01 -18.21
C GLU A 135 27.81 -6.25 -19.10
N GLU A 136 27.45 -5.02 -19.44
CA GLU A 136 28.32 -4.18 -20.28
C GLU A 136 29.46 -3.53 -19.50
N SER A 137 29.33 -3.35 -18.16
CA SER A 137 30.28 -2.61 -17.34
C SER A 137 31.20 -3.48 -16.47
N LYS A 138 30.80 -4.72 -16.18
CA LYS A 138 31.58 -5.64 -15.34
C LYS A 138 32.97 -5.88 -15.91
N CYS A 139 34.01 -5.56 -15.14
CA CYS A 139 35.42 -5.56 -15.54
C CYS A 139 35.74 -4.68 -16.75
N LYS A 140 34.96 -3.61 -16.96
CA LYS A 140 35.12 -2.69 -18.10
C LYS A 140 34.90 -1.24 -17.63
N PRO A 141 35.87 -0.63 -16.95
CA PRO A 141 35.69 0.70 -16.32
C PRO A 141 35.46 1.85 -17.29
N ASN A 142 35.70 1.64 -18.60
CA ASN A 142 35.46 2.64 -19.65
C ASN A 142 34.21 2.35 -20.50
N ALA A 143 33.36 1.40 -20.09
CA ALA A 143 32.13 1.09 -20.80
C ALA A 143 31.08 2.21 -20.67
N PRO A 144 30.08 2.30 -21.56
CA PRO A 144 29.08 3.37 -21.55
C PRO A 144 28.29 3.51 -20.23
N PHE A 145 28.08 2.39 -19.53
CA PHE A 145 27.34 2.34 -18.26
C PHE A 145 28.24 2.11 -17.04
N ALA A 146 29.57 2.25 -17.19
CA ALA A 146 30.51 1.97 -16.12
C ALA A 146 30.27 2.81 -14.84
N ASP A 147 29.76 4.04 -15.02
CA ASP A 147 29.45 4.99 -13.96
C ASP A 147 27.96 4.99 -13.54
N TYR A 148 27.18 3.97 -13.95
CA TYR A 148 25.77 3.81 -13.55
C TYR A 148 25.59 2.98 -12.29
N LEU A 149 26.62 2.14 -11.97
CA LEU A 149 26.62 1.26 -10.81
C LEU A 149 27.77 1.63 -9.88
N LEU A 150 27.60 1.31 -8.61
CA LEU A 150 28.65 1.45 -7.62
C LEU A 150 29.58 0.23 -7.65
N TRP A 151 30.89 0.48 -7.63
CA TRP A 151 31.94 -0.55 -7.67
C TRP A 151 32.87 -0.43 -6.47
N ARG A 152 33.28 -1.58 -5.89
CA ARG A 152 34.24 -1.64 -4.80
C ARG A 152 35.69 -1.56 -5.26
N ASP A 153 35.94 -1.81 -6.55
CA ASP A 153 37.27 -1.83 -7.17
C ASP A 153 37.32 -0.93 -8.41
N LYS A 154 38.52 -0.49 -8.75
CA LYS A 154 38.76 0.39 -9.91
C LYS A 154 38.60 -0.31 -11.24
N GLU A 155 38.74 -1.62 -11.24
CA GLU A 155 38.59 -2.50 -12.40
C GLU A 155 37.11 -2.79 -12.73
N HIS A 156 36.17 -2.36 -11.87
CA HIS A 156 34.73 -2.60 -11.98
C HIS A 156 34.35 -4.09 -12.00
N CYS A 157 35.14 -4.95 -11.34
CA CYS A 157 34.84 -6.38 -11.28
C CYS A 157 34.00 -6.78 -10.06
N VAL A 158 33.98 -5.97 -9.02
CA VAL A 158 33.25 -6.20 -7.77
C VAL A 158 32.24 -5.06 -7.57
N ALA A 159 30.97 -5.33 -7.88
CA ALA A 159 29.91 -4.37 -7.63
C ALA A 159 29.64 -4.17 -6.12
N GLU A 160 29.16 -2.97 -5.75
CA GLU A 160 28.64 -2.75 -4.40
C GLU A 160 27.32 -3.51 -4.25
N PRO A 161 27.24 -4.53 -3.38
CA PRO A 161 26.08 -5.43 -3.35
C PRO A 161 24.96 -4.91 -2.43
N PHE A 162 23.75 -5.35 -2.71
CA PHE A 162 22.59 -5.20 -1.82
C PHE A 162 22.87 -5.87 -0.46
N LEU A 163 22.65 -5.12 0.65
CA LEU A 163 22.81 -5.57 2.03
C LEU A 163 24.14 -6.32 2.31
N ASP A 164 25.23 -5.94 1.63
CA ASP A 164 26.56 -6.56 1.75
C ASP A 164 26.63 -8.05 1.39
N LYS A 165 25.60 -8.61 0.81
CA LYS A 165 25.55 -10.01 0.37
C LYS A 165 25.81 -10.10 -1.15
N PRO A 166 26.95 -10.68 -1.57
CA PRO A 166 27.37 -10.69 -2.98
C PRO A 166 26.42 -11.42 -3.91
N LYS A 167 25.73 -12.43 -3.42
CA LYS A 167 24.78 -13.23 -4.20
C LYS A 167 23.58 -13.64 -3.37
N TRP A 168 22.42 -13.70 -4.03
CA TRP A 168 21.17 -14.16 -3.47
C TRP A 168 20.64 -15.33 -4.29
N LYS A 169 20.11 -16.33 -3.61
CA LYS A 169 19.54 -17.50 -4.26
C LYS A 169 18.15 -17.17 -4.80
N GLY A 170 18.00 -17.23 -6.10
CA GLY A 170 16.70 -17.09 -6.77
C GLY A 170 15.80 -18.30 -6.59
N TYR A 171 14.55 -18.15 -6.99
CA TYR A 171 13.54 -19.21 -6.95
C TYR A 171 13.91 -20.45 -7.76
N ASP A 172 14.63 -20.27 -8.85
CA ASP A 172 15.14 -21.36 -9.72
C ASP A 172 16.35 -22.11 -9.12
N GLY A 173 16.79 -21.71 -7.92
CA GLY A 173 17.91 -22.30 -7.19
C GLY A 173 19.29 -21.79 -7.63
N ARG A 174 19.37 -20.89 -8.62
CA ARG A 174 20.62 -20.25 -9.04
C ARG A 174 20.94 -19.04 -8.16
N ASP A 175 22.20 -18.70 -8.07
CA ASP A 175 22.67 -17.52 -7.33
C ASP A 175 22.88 -16.34 -8.28
N TYR A 176 22.26 -15.21 -7.97
CA TYR A 176 22.36 -13.96 -8.72
C TYR A 176 22.99 -12.86 -7.87
N GLY A 177 23.82 -12.03 -8.50
CA GLY A 177 24.31 -10.79 -7.92
C GLY A 177 23.23 -9.70 -7.99
N ILE A 178 23.26 -8.79 -7.00
CA ILE A 178 22.44 -7.57 -6.99
C ILE A 178 23.39 -6.40 -6.74
N ALA A 179 23.45 -5.45 -7.68
CA ALA A 179 24.35 -4.29 -7.62
C ALA A 179 23.58 -3.01 -7.29
N MET A 180 24.19 -2.16 -6.46
CA MET A 180 23.67 -0.82 -6.18
C MET A 180 23.88 0.10 -7.38
N VAL A 181 22.86 0.89 -7.67
CA VAL A 181 22.87 1.94 -8.69
C VAL A 181 23.43 3.23 -8.09
N ASP A 182 24.27 3.95 -8.83
CA ASP A 182 24.74 5.29 -8.46
C ASP A 182 23.63 6.32 -8.71
N LEU A 183 22.77 6.51 -7.72
CA LEU A 183 21.65 7.46 -7.78
C LEU A 183 22.10 8.92 -7.83
N LYS A 184 23.36 9.23 -7.49
CA LYS A 184 23.93 10.57 -7.57
C LYS A 184 24.48 10.90 -8.95
N GLN A 185 24.73 9.90 -9.78
CA GLN A 185 25.21 10.07 -11.14
C GLN A 185 24.19 10.87 -11.98
N PRO A 186 24.57 12.02 -12.60
CA PRO A 186 23.61 12.84 -13.35
C PRO A 186 22.94 12.13 -14.54
N LYS A 187 23.61 11.15 -15.16
CA LYS A 187 23.03 10.38 -16.26
C LYS A 187 21.95 9.42 -15.74
N VAL A 188 22.19 8.81 -14.58
CA VAL A 188 21.24 7.91 -13.90
C VAL A 188 20.00 8.69 -13.44
N LYS A 189 20.19 9.87 -12.85
CA LYS A 189 19.07 10.74 -12.47
C LYS A 189 18.17 11.06 -13.66
N ARG A 190 18.75 11.46 -14.80
CA ARG A 190 17.97 11.73 -16.02
C ARG A 190 17.27 10.50 -16.55
N TYR A 191 17.95 9.34 -16.55
CA TYR A 191 17.33 8.09 -16.98
C TYR A 191 16.09 7.75 -16.16
N PHE A 192 16.16 7.85 -14.83
CA PHE A 192 15.01 7.56 -13.98
C PHE A 192 13.93 8.65 -14.03
N GLU A 193 14.31 9.89 -14.28
CA GLU A 193 13.33 10.96 -14.57
C GLU A 193 12.52 10.61 -15.81
N ASP A 194 13.18 10.28 -16.92
CA ASP A 194 12.53 9.87 -18.17
C ASP A 194 11.71 8.59 -18.00
N LEU A 195 12.21 7.61 -17.25
CA LEU A 195 11.52 6.35 -16.96
C LEU A 195 10.23 6.58 -16.17
N LEU A 196 10.30 7.35 -15.09
CA LEU A 196 9.12 7.58 -14.24
C LEU A 196 8.11 8.51 -14.93
N LEU A 197 8.56 9.48 -15.73
CA LEU A 197 7.70 10.27 -16.60
C LEU A 197 6.96 9.38 -17.60
N TYR A 198 7.64 8.38 -18.17
CA TYR A 198 6.99 7.41 -19.07
C TYR A 198 5.89 6.61 -18.35
N TRP A 199 6.12 6.12 -17.14
CA TRP A 199 5.08 5.35 -16.42
C TRP A 199 3.86 6.19 -16.02
N ILE A 200 4.03 7.48 -15.75
CA ILE A 200 2.92 8.36 -15.36
C ILE A 200 2.25 9.09 -16.52
N ASP A 201 2.93 9.25 -17.65
CA ASP A 201 2.45 9.97 -18.83
C ASP A 201 3.11 9.41 -20.11
N PRO A 202 2.79 8.16 -20.51
CA PRO A 202 3.49 7.46 -21.60
C PRO A 202 3.41 8.14 -22.96
N HIS A 203 2.39 9.01 -23.16
CA HIS A 203 2.21 9.79 -24.38
C HIS A 203 2.90 11.16 -24.35
N GLY A 204 3.39 11.61 -23.19
CA GLY A 204 4.04 12.90 -23.01
C GLY A 204 3.13 14.12 -23.20
N ASP A 205 1.80 13.93 -23.23
CA ASP A 205 0.80 14.98 -23.50
C ASP A 205 0.18 15.58 -22.22
N GLY A 206 0.59 15.12 -21.05
CA GLY A 206 0.09 15.55 -19.74
C GLY A 206 -1.30 15.03 -19.38
N SER A 207 -1.95 14.26 -20.26
CA SER A 207 -3.30 13.71 -20.01
C SER A 207 -3.28 12.62 -18.94
N GLY A 208 -2.15 11.91 -18.83
CA GLY A 208 -2.00 10.71 -18.01
C GLY A 208 -2.86 9.55 -18.47
N ARG A 209 -3.42 9.63 -19.66
CA ARG A 209 -4.05 8.49 -20.31
C ARG A 209 -3.00 7.37 -20.43
N ASP A 210 -3.37 6.17 -20.02
CA ASP A 210 -2.51 5.00 -19.99
C ASP A 210 -1.37 5.07 -18.95
N GLY A 211 -1.24 6.17 -18.21
CA GLY A 211 -0.28 6.35 -17.12
C GLY A 211 -0.88 6.03 -15.75
N VAL A 212 -0.03 5.69 -14.80
CA VAL A 212 -0.45 5.40 -13.42
C VAL A 212 -0.78 6.67 -12.63
N ASP A 213 -1.60 6.53 -11.59
CA ASP A 213 -2.05 7.62 -10.72
C ASP A 213 -1.12 7.84 -9.53
N GLY A 214 -0.26 6.89 -9.26
CA GLY A 214 0.74 6.99 -8.21
C GLY A 214 1.86 5.96 -8.35
N LEU A 215 2.89 6.19 -7.57
CA LEU A 215 4.05 5.31 -7.47
C LEU A 215 4.24 4.91 -6.01
N ARG A 216 4.48 3.65 -5.75
CA ARG A 216 5.08 3.19 -4.49
C ARG A 216 6.58 3.06 -4.74
N ILE A 217 7.37 3.67 -3.91
CA ILE A 217 8.84 3.55 -3.97
C ILE A 217 9.25 2.54 -2.91
N ASP A 218 9.76 1.43 -3.39
CA ASP A 218 10.32 0.36 -2.58
C ASP A 218 11.61 0.82 -1.92
N HIS A 219 11.87 0.39 -0.70
CA HIS A 219 13.14 0.59 0.01
C HIS A 219 13.68 2.03 -0.09
N MET A 220 12.78 3.03 -0.03
CA MET A 220 13.15 4.44 -0.14
C MET A 220 13.98 4.86 1.07
N MET A 221 15.23 5.24 0.86
CA MET A 221 16.17 5.62 1.93
C MET A 221 16.86 6.95 1.63
N ASP A 222 17.35 7.61 2.69
CA ASP A 222 18.23 8.80 2.61
C ASP A 222 19.71 8.41 2.56
N ASP A 223 20.05 7.30 3.22
CA ASP A 223 21.35 6.61 3.16
C ASP A 223 21.07 5.15 2.76
N LEU A 224 21.33 4.82 1.50
CA LEU A 224 20.97 3.53 0.92
C LEU A 224 21.72 2.40 1.64
N ASP A 225 20.97 1.42 2.15
CA ASP A 225 21.42 0.31 2.99
C ASP A 225 22.19 0.75 4.27
N LYS A 226 22.14 2.04 4.64
CA LYS A 226 22.86 2.62 5.77
C LYS A 226 24.40 2.42 5.68
N LYS A 227 24.91 2.40 4.45
CA LYS A 227 26.33 2.16 4.17
C LYS A 227 27.19 3.44 4.18
N GLY A 228 26.58 4.63 4.18
CA GLY A 228 27.30 5.89 4.07
C GLY A 228 27.92 6.14 2.68
N VAL A 229 27.52 5.39 1.66
CA VAL A 229 28.02 5.53 0.28
C VAL A 229 27.06 6.42 -0.51
N GLU A 230 25.80 6.01 -0.62
CA GLU A 230 24.70 6.78 -1.24
C GLU A 230 23.90 7.49 -0.15
N THR A 231 24.31 8.70 0.24
CA THR A 231 23.72 9.46 1.35
C THR A 231 23.05 10.74 0.87
N ASN A 232 22.20 11.34 1.72
CA ASN A 232 21.45 12.58 1.43
C ASN A 232 20.53 12.45 0.21
N LEU A 233 20.03 11.23 -0.06
CA LEU A 233 19.22 10.94 -1.24
C LEU A 233 17.87 11.65 -1.21
N PHE A 234 17.33 11.98 -0.04
CA PHE A 234 16.10 12.78 0.04
C PHE A 234 16.26 14.13 -0.65
N ALA A 235 17.38 14.82 -0.43
CA ALA A 235 17.63 16.12 -1.04
C ALA A 235 18.20 16.02 -2.47
N ASP A 236 19.09 15.04 -2.71
CA ASP A 236 19.87 14.97 -3.93
C ASP A 236 19.16 14.21 -5.06
N PHE A 237 18.24 13.29 -4.72
CA PHE A 237 17.57 12.43 -5.70
C PHE A 237 16.04 12.47 -5.58
N TRP A 238 15.44 12.05 -4.45
CA TRP A 238 14.00 11.83 -4.33
C TRP A 238 13.16 13.11 -4.46
N THR A 239 13.47 14.13 -3.68
CA THR A 239 12.69 15.40 -3.70
C THR A 239 12.75 16.11 -5.04
N PRO A 240 13.92 16.27 -5.71
CA PRO A 240 13.97 16.79 -7.07
C PRO A 240 13.15 15.97 -8.06
N MET A 241 13.27 14.64 -8.02
CA MET A 241 12.52 13.72 -8.86
C MET A 241 11.02 13.92 -8.70
N PHE A 242 10.50 13.86 -7.47
CA PHE A 242 9.07 14.02 -7.21
C PHE A 242 8.54 15.40 -7.64
N ARG A 243 9.36 16.44 -7.56
CA ARG A 243 8.99 17.76 -8.07
C ARG A 243 8.76 17.76 -9.59
N VAL A 244 9.62 17.11 -10.34
CA VAL A 244 9.47 16.96 -11.80
C VAL A 244 8.22 16.17 -12.14
N LEU A 245 8.02 15.02 -11.49
CA LEU A 245 6.85 14.18 -11.71
C LEU A 245 5.54 14.91 -11.39
N LYS A 246 5.47 15.61 -10.27
CA LYS A 246 4.28 16.38 -9.86
C LYS A 246 4.05 17.64 -10.71
N ALA A 247 5.09 18.20 -11.31
CA ALA A 247 4.92 19.27 -12.31
C ALA A 247 4.22 18.75 -13.58
N ARG A 248 4.50 17.50 -13.99
CA ARG A 248 3.82 16.83 -15.11
C ARG A 248 2.40 16.36 -14.72
N ARG A 249 2.24 15.75 -13.56
CA ARG A 249 0.99 15.20 -13.03
C ARG A 249 0.75 15.72 -11.61
N PRO A 250 0.08 16.88 -11.43
CA PRO A 250 -0.11 17.50 -10.11
C PRO A 250 -0.83 16.63 -9.08
N ASN A 251 -1.69 15.72 -9.53
CA ASN A 251 -2.44 14.80 -8.69
C ASN A 251 -1.72 13.46 -8.43
N LEU A 252 -0.51 13.29 -8.98
CA LEU A 252 0.29 12.08 -8.75
C LEU A 252 0.57 11.92 -7.25
N ARG A 253 0.38 10.72 -6.74
CA ARG A 253 0.69 10.40 -5.35
C ARG A 253 1.92 9.51 -5.24
N ILE A 254 2.78 9.83 -4.30
CA ILE A 254 3.98 9.05 -3.97
C ILE A 254 3.76 8.37 -2.63
N VAL A 255 3.80 7.05 -2.66
CA VAL A 255 3.80 6.18 -1.48
C VAL A 255 5.23 5.74 -1.23
N ALA A 256 5.83 6.08 -0.11
CA ALA A 256 7.16 5.60 0.23
C ALA A 256 7.07 4.41 1.18
N GLU A 257 7.82 3.35 0.89
CA GLU A 257 8.16 2.41 1.93
C GLU A 257 9.36 2.95 2.72
N GLN A 258 9.13 3.16 4.00
CA GLN A 258 10.22 3.49 4.91
C GLN A 258 10.96 2.23 5.35
N ALA A 259 12.23 2.14 4.98
CA ALA A 259 13.05 0.95 5.19
C ALA A 259 13.34 0.62 6.66
N ASP A 260 13.05 1.52 7.59
CA ASP A 260 13.16 1.28 9.04
C ASP A 260 11.88 0.74 9.67
N TRP A 261 10.80 0.65 8.89
CA TRP A 261 9.45 0.30 9.33
C TRP A 261 8.96 1.13 10.53
N GLY A 262 9.46 2.36 10.63
CA GLY A 262 9.06 3.35 11.63
C GLY A 262 7.82 4.14 11.22
N TRP A 263 7.70 5.36 11.78
CA TRP A 263 6.55 6.24 11.51
C TRP A 263 6.64 6.95 10.15
N GLY A 264 7.83 7.04 9.56
CA GLY A 264 8.05 7.64 8.25
C GLY A 264 7.95 9.16 8.20
N ASP A 265 8.03 9.86 9.34
CA ASP A 265 7.94 11.33 9.40
C ASP A 265 9.02 12.01 8.56
N ASP A 266 10.24 11.48 8.49
CA ASP A 266 11.31 12.00 7.61
C ASP A 266 10.98 11.80 6.13
N TRP A 267 10.39 10.68 5.75
CA TRP A 267 9.95 10.42 4.36
C TRP A 267 8.85 11.38 3.92
N LEU A 268 7.92 11.72 4.83
CA LEU A 268 6.85 12.68 4.57
C LEU A 268 7.34 14.12 4.53
N THR A 269 8.33 14.48 5.36
CA THR A 269 8.84 15.87 5.48
C THR A 269 10.03 16.11 4.56
N ARG A 270 11.16 15.47 4.78
CA ARG A 270 12.39 15.64 3.99
C ARG A 270 12.29 14.93 2.65
N GLY A 271 11.79 13.69 2.63
CA GLY A 271 11.61 12.87 1.42
C GLY A 271 10.44 13.29 0.53
N GLN A 272 9.54 14.17 1.01
CA GLN A 272 8.39 14.72 0.27
C GLN A 272 7.39 13.68 -0.27
N ALA A 273 7.42 12.43 0.21
CA ALA A 273 6.37 11.46 -0.07
C ALA A 273 4.99 11.98 0.39
N ASP A 274 3.91 11.47 -0.18
CA ASP A 274 2.54 11.83 0.20
C ASP A 274 1.99 10.88 1.25
N LEU A 275 2.38 9.60 1.14
CA LEU A 275 1.98 8.51 2.03
C LEU A 275 3.20 7.68 2.46
N VAL A 276 3.10 7.11 3.66
CA VAL A 276 3.98 6.06 4.17
C VAL A 276 3.15 4.96 4.80
N PHE A 277 3.74 3.81 5.08
CA PHE A 277 3.06 2.69 5.73
C PHE A 277 3.06 2.83 7.25
N ALA A 278 1.92 2.57 7.90
CA ALA A 278 1.77 2.62 9.36
C ALA A 278 2.29 1.33 10.04
N PHE A 279 3.56 0.96 9.83
CA PHE A 279 4.16 -0.28 10.36
C PHE A 279 4.03 -0.42 11.88
N PRO A 280 4.27 0.63 12.72
CA PRO A 280 4.08 0.49 14.15
C PRO A 280 2.62 0.20 14.54
N LEU A 281 1.65 0.79 13.81
CA LEU A 281 0.24 0.49 14.02
C LEU A 281 -0.09 -0.95 13.60
N ARG A 282 0.44 -1.42 12.46
CA ARG A 282 0.33 -2.82 12.04
C ARG A 282 0.84 -3.78 13.12
N GLY A 283 1.99 -3.47 13.72
CA GLY A 283 2.55 -4.26 14.82
C GLY A 283 1.63 -4.33 16.05
N ALA A 284 0.97 -3.23 16.39
CA ALA A 284 -0.01 -3.18 17.47
C ALA A 284 -1.30 -3.96 17.13
N LEU A 285 -1.79 -3.85 15.89
CA LEU A 285 -2.97 -4.58 15.40
C LEU A 285 -2.72 -6.10 15.34
N ALA A 286 -1.50 -6.53 15.11
CA ALA A 286 -1.13 -7.95 15.16
C ALA A 286 -1.32 -8.58 16.55
N LYS A 287 -1.15 -7.79 17.61
CA LYS A 287 -1.32 -8.23 19.01
C LYS A 287 -2.75 -8.11 19.50
N LEU A 288 -3.55 -7.22 18.93
CA LEU A 288 -4.89 -6.84 19.39
C LEU A 288 -4.90 -6.42 20.89
N ASP A 289 -3.84 -5.72 21.31
CA ASP A 289 -3.74 -5.11 22.63
C ASP A 289 -4.16 -3.65 22.58
N LYS A 290 -5.15 -3.26 23.39
CA LYS A 290 -5.70 -1.89 23.41
C LYS A 290 -4.63 -0.84 23.64
N ARG A 291 -3.73 -1.06 24.59
CA ARG A 291 -2.73 -0.07 25.00
C ARG A 291 -1.74 0.20 23.87
N GLU A 292 -1.30 -0.87 23.21
CA GLU A 292 -0.42 -0.77 22.05
C GLU A 292 -1.12 -0.08 20.87
N ILE A 293 -2.38 -0.43 20.57
CA ILE A 293 -3.17 0.19 19.51
C ILE A 293 -3.37 1.68 19.76
N VAL A 294 -3.76 2.07 20.98
CA VAL A 294 -3.94 3.50 21.34
C VAL A 294 -2.62 4.26 21.26
N GLY A 295 -1.53 3.66 21.74
CA GLY A 295 -0.19 4.24 21.63
C GLY A 295 0.22 4.45 20.17
N ALA A 296 -0.05 3.46 19.32
CA ALA A 296 0.25 3.53 17.90
C ALA A 296 -0.63 4.56 17.15
N ILE A 297 -1.93 4.67 17.47
CA ILE A 297 -2.80 5.72 16.92
C ILE A 297 -2.25 7.11 17.26
N ARG A 298 -1.90 7.36 18.52
CA ARG A 298 -1.33 8.65 18.95
C ARG A 298 0.01 8.94 18.27
N GLY A 299 0.87 7.92 18.14
CA GLY A 299 2.15 8.03 17.42
C GLY A 299 1.95 8.40 15.95
N MET A 300 1.03 7.71 15.27
CA MET A 300 0.67 7.97 13.87
C MET A 300 0.18 9.43 13.70
N GLU A 301 -0.73 9.90 14.56
CA GLU A 301 -1.25 11.27 14.49
C GLU A 301 -0.17 12.32 14.74
N ALA A 302 0.70 12.09 15.72
CA ALA A 302 1.78 13.01 16.08
C ALA A 302 2.88 13.11 15.00
N LYS A 303 3.09 12.03 14.23
CA LYS A 303 4.16 11.89 13.25
C LYS A 303 3.71 12.12 11.79
N THR A 304 2.41 12.32 11.56
CA THR A 304 1.89 12.59 10.22
C THR A 304 1.66 14.10 10.03
N PRO A 305 2.45 14.79 9.20
CA PRO A 305 2.26 16.21 8.94
C PRO A 305 0.92 16.51 8.26
N ALA A 306 0.45 17.74 8.38
CA ALA A 306 -0.75 18.21 7.68
C ALA A 306 -0.58 18.05 6.15
N GLY A 307 -1.60 17.54 5.48
CA GLY A 307 -1.60 17.27 4.04
C GLY A 307 -0.88 15.98 3.62
N LYS A 308 -0.33 15.23 4.57
CA LYS A 308 0.28 13.91 4.37
C LYS A 308 -0.59 12.83 5.00
N GLY A 309 -0.33 11.56 4.67
CA GLY A 309 -1.11 10.45 5.18
C GLY A 309 -0.29 9.20 5.49
N GLN A 310 -0.98 8.24 6.10
CA GLN A 310 -0.42 6.90 6.32
C GLN A 310 -1.37 5.83 5.80
N ILE A 311 -0.79 4.79 5.22
CA ILE A 311 -1.50 3.58 4.81
C ILE A 311 -1.67 2.68 6.03
N VAL A 312 -2.92 2.44 6.41
CA VAL A 312 -3.29 1.53 7.50
C VAL A 312 -3.50 0.14 6.92
N PHE A 313 -2.73 -0.84 7.38
CA PHE A 313 -2.75 -2.19 6.84
C PHE A 313 -2.58 -3.25 7.93
N LEU A 314 -3.01 -4.46 7.65
CA LEU A 314 -2.84 -5.63 8.53
C LEU A 314 -1.74 -6.55 8.02
N GLU A 315 -1.63 -6.68 6.71
CA GLU A 315 -0.65 -7.51 6.02
C GLU A 315 -0.27 -6.89 4.66
N ASN A 316 0.91 -7.25 4.17
CA ASN A 316 1.39 -6.99 2.82
C ASN A 316 2.24 -8.17 2.34
N HIS A 317 2.98 -8.04 1.25
CA HIS A 317 3.80 -9.12 0.70
C HIS A 317 5.08 -9.43 1.52
N ASP A 318 5.46 -8.58 2.51
CA ASP A 318 6.68 -8.71 3.31
C ASP A 318 6.44 -9.22 4.73
N VAL A 319 5.20 -9.44 5.11
CA VAL A 319 4.85 -9.91 6.45
C VAL A 319 3.90 -11.10 6.38
N ASP A 320 3.82 -11.84 7.49
CA ASP A 320 2.89 -12.96 7.63
C ASP A 320 1.43 -12.52 7.41
N ARG A 321 0.64 -13.40 6.80
CA ARG A 321 -0.80 -13.23 6.62
C ARG A 321 -1.50 -12.99 7.96
N TYR A 322 -2.40 -12.02 8.01
CA TYR A 322 -3.02 -11.61 9.27
C TYR A 322 -3.84 -12.74 9.93
N MET A 323 -4.51 -13.55 9.13
CA MET A 323 -5.21 -14.73 9.66
C MET A 323 -4.26 -15.68 10.43
N SER A 324 -3.05 -15.90 9.92
CA SER A 324 -2.03 -16.69 10.63
C SER A 324 -1.54 -15.98 11.90
N VAL A 325 -1.32 -14.66 11.83
CA VAL A 325 -0.87 -13.83 12.96
C VAL A 325 -1.85 -13.87 14.13
N VAL A 326 -3.14 -13.86 13.85
CA VAL A 326 -4.19 -13.90 14.89
C VAL A 326 -4.58 -15.33 15.30
N GLY A 327 -3.79 -16.33 14.90
CA GLY A 327 -3.97 -17.74 15.33
C GLY A 327 -5.07 -18.47 14.57
N ASN A 328 -5.36 -18.09 13.35
CA ASN A 328 -6.44 -18.63 12.50
C ASN A 328 -7.84 -18.46 13.12
N ASP A 329 -8.01 -17.39 13.92
CA ASP A 329 -9.27 -17.05 14.57
C ASP A 329 -10.03 -16.00 13.74
N PRO A 330 -11.13 -16.36 13.07
CA PRO A 330 -11.89 -15.44 12.24
C PRO A 330 -12.53 -14.30 13.05
N THR A 331 -12.82 -14.49 14.33
CA THR A 331 -13.38 -13.43 15.20
C THR A 331 -12.33 -12.35 15.46
N ARG A 332 -11.08 -12.75 15.72
CA ARG A 332 -9.96 -11.83 15.86
C ARG A 332 -9.63 -11.13 14.54
N ALA A 333 -9.68 -11.86 13.41
CA ALA A 333 -9.47 -11.28 12.09
C ALA A 333 -10.52 -10.22 11.76
N ARG A 334 -11.80 -10.45 12.08
CA ARG A 334 -12.89 -9.47 11.92
C ARG A 334 -12.69 -8.23 12.79
N ALA A 335 -12.26 -8.39 14.04
CA ALA A 335 -11.97 -7.28 14.94
C ALA A 335 -10.83 -6.41 14.38
N GLY A 336 -9.73 -7.04 13.93
CA GLY A 336 -8.61 -6.33 13.30
C GLY A 336 -9.02 -5.58 12.03
N ALA A 337 -9.80 -6.23 11.14
CA ALA A 337 -10.32 -5.61 9.93
C ALA A 337 -11.20 -4.37 10.24
N ALA A 338 -12.11 -4.48 11.21
CA ALA A 338 -12.95 -3.36 11.61
C ALA A 338 -12.11 -2.19 12.14
N ILE A 339 -11.11 -2.47 12.98
CA ILE A 339 -10.23 -1.42 13.49
C ILE A 339 -9.47 -0.76 12.33
N ALA A 340 -8.79 -1.53 11.49
CA ALA A 340 -7.97 -1.00 10.39
C ALA A 340 -8.80 -0.17 9.40
N LEU A 341 -9.99 -0.64 9.04
CA LEU A 341 -10.85 0.03 8.05
C LEU A 341 -11.58 1.27 8.62
N MET A 342 -11.75 1.40 9.94
CA MET A 342 -12.45 2.53 10.55
C MET A 342 -11.51 3.62 11.08
N LEU A 343 -10.21 3.35 11.19
CA LEU A 343 -9.22 4.35 11.60
C LEU A 343 -9.01 5.44 10.55
N LYS A 344 -8.46 6.57 11.01
CA LYS A 344 -7.93 7.63 10.15
C LYS A 344 -6.70 7.09 9.39
N GLY A 345 -6.61 7.45 8.13
CA GLY A 345 -5.59 6.96 7.19
C GLY A 345 -6.26 6.31 5.98
N GLU A 346 -5.46 5.81 5.09
CA GLU A 346 -5.91 5.13 3.87
C GLU A 346 -5.73 3.62 4.03
N PRO A 347 -6.82 2.84 4.10
CA PRO A 347 -6.70 1.41 4.32
C PRO A 347 -6.13 0.71 3.09
N LEU A 348 -5.30 -0.30 3.35
CA LEU A 348 -4.79 -1.20 2.35
C LEU A 348 -5.17 -2.64 2.72
N ILE A 349 -5.74 -3.34 1.75
CA ILE A 349 -6.06 -4.75 1.80
C ILE A 349 -5.07 -5.49 0.88
N TYR A 350 -4.35 -6.44 1.41
CA TYR A 350 -3.52 -7.32 0.61
C TYR A 350 -4.37 -8.45 0.02
N TYR A 351 -4.16 -8.82 -1.24
CA TYR A 351 -5.01 -9.78 -1.94
C TYR A 351 -5.23 -11.08 -1.11
N GLY A 352 -6.49 -11.49 -0.98
CA GLY A 352 -6.88 -12.66 -0.20
C GLY A 352 -6.97 -12.45 1.32
N GLN A 353 -6.66 -11.25 1.82
CA GLN A 353 -6.89 -10.88 3.21
C GLN A 353 -8.38 -10.94 3.56
N GLU A 354 -9.24 -10.54 2.65
CA GLU A 354 -10.70 -10.56 2.75
C GLU A 354 -11.28 -11.98 2.75
N LEU A 355 -10.50 -12.97 2.31
CA LEU A 355 -10.87 -14.39 2.35
C LEU A 355 -10.28 -15.11 3.58
N GLY A 356 -9.46 -14.44 4.37
CA GLY A 356 -8.74 -15.06 5.46
C GLY A 356 -7.65 -16.05 5.00
N MET A 357 -7.02 -15.80 3.85
CA MET A 357 -5.87 -16.58 3.41
C MET A 357 -4.77 -16.59 4.48
N ARG A 358 -4.12 -17.73 4.61
CA ARG A 358 -3.08 -18.01 5.61
C ARG A 358 -1.72 -18.07 4.96
N GLY A 359 -0.68 -17.84 5.74
CA GLY A 359 0.71 -17.94 5.30
C GLY A 359 1.64 -17.30 6.30
N SER A 360 2.77 -17.92 6.53
CA SER A 360 3.86 -17.36 7.34
C SER A 360 5.18 -17.72 6.71
N GLU A 361 6.16 -16.85 6.91
CA GLU A 361 7.53 -17.04 6.44
C GLU A 361 8.09 -18.39 6.88
N LEU A 362 8.77 -19.08 5.97
CA LEU A 362 9.44 -20.34 6.27
C LEU A 362 10.61 -20.09 7.20
N LYS A 363 10.69 -20.90 8.27
CA LYS A 363 11.74 -20.81 9.28
C LYS A 363 12.72 -21.98 9.15
N ASN A 364 13.95 -21.76 9.66
CA ASN A 364 14.99 -22.80 9.72
C ASN A 364 15.41 -23.34 8.34
N ILE A 365 15.34 -22.49 7.32
CA ILE A 365 15.90 -22.76 6.01
C ILE A 365 16.89 -21.65 5.64
N GLU A 366 17.75 -21.91 4.66
CA GLU A 366 18.61 -20.86 4.11
C GLU A 366 17.77 -19.70 3.58
N ILE A 367 18.17 -18.47 3.93
CA ILE A 367 17.49 -17.27 3.42
C ILE A 367 17.62 -17.25 1.90
N SER A 368 16.48 -17.34 1.25
CA SER A 368 16.36 -17.30 -0.19
C SER A 368 15.10 -16.53 -0.56
N ASP A 369 14.95 -16.22 -1.82
CA ASP A 369 13.76 -15.68 -2.42
C ASP A 369 12.47 -16.45 -2.03
N GLY A 370 12.56 -17.77 -1.84
CA GLY A 370 11.42 -18.64 -1.57
C GLY A 370 10.83 -18.59 -0.15
N ILE A 371 11.49 -17.98 0.83
CA ILE A 371 11.03 -18.05 2.24
C ILE A 371 9.66 -17.40 2.48
N GLN A 372 9.29 -16.43 1.66
CA GLN A 372 8.04 -15.67 1.77
C GLN A 372 6.91 -16.20 0.87
N ILE A 373 7.15 -17.23 0.04
CA ILE A 373 6.12 -17.78 -0.85
C ILE A 373 4.84 -18.19 -0.11
N PRO A 374 4.89 -18.74 1.12
CA PRO A 374 3.67 -19.07 1.85
C PRO A 374 2.72 -17.90 2.09
N SER A 375 3.24 -16.67 2.28
CA SER A 375 2.41 -15.47 2.38
C SER A 375 1.98 -14.91 1.02
N ARG A 376 2.57 -15.43 -0.07
CA ARG A 376 2.37 -15.01 -1.47
C ARG A 376 1.70 -16.08 -2.33
N GLU A 377 1.05 -17.08 -1.71
CA GLU A 377 0.30 -18.14 -2.41
C GLU A 377 -0.82 -17.55 -3.29
N ALA A 378 -1.27 -18.35 -4.27
CA ALA A 378 -2.29 -17.96 -5.24
C ALA A 378 -3.61 -17.53 -4.59
N PHE A 379 -4.21 -16.45 -5.09
CA PHE A 379 -5.55 -16.03 -4.69
C PHE A 379 -6.56 -17.15 -4.95
N ARG A 380 -7.43 -17.37 -3.99
CA ARG A 380 -8.38 -18.47 -3.96
C ARG A 380 -9.72 -18.08 -4.62
N TRP A 381 -9.79 -18.15 -5.97
CA TRP A 381 -11.03 -17.88 -6.71
C TRP A 381 -12.07 -18.97 -6.52
N ALA A 382 -11.65 -20.22 -6.58
CA ALA A 382 -12.48 -21.41 -6.43
C ALA A 382 -12.06 -22.25 -5.24
N ALA A 383 -12.96 -23.10 -4.78
CA ALA A 383 -12.69 -24.07 -3.71
C ALA A 383 -11.60 -25.08 -4.12
N ASP A 384 -11.58 -25.44 -5.39
CA ASP A 384 -10.52 -26.29 -5.94
C ASP A 384 -9.31 -25.44 -6.40
N LEU A 385 -8.12 -25.78 -5.91
CA LEU A 385 -6.86 -25.14 -6.32
C LEU A 385 -6.50 -25.38 -7.78
N ASP A 386 -6.96 -26.49 -8.36
CA ASP A 386 -6.70 -26.85 -9.75
C ASP A 386 -7.75 -26.27 -10.72
N ALA A 387 -8.68 -25.44 -10.22
CA ALA A 387 -9.68 -24.79 -11.06
C ALA A 387 -9.02 -23.88 -12.13
N PRO A 388 -9.62 -23.73 -13.32
CA PRO A 388 -9.10 -22.85 -14.37
C PRO A 388 -8.90 -21.42 -13.87
N GLY A 389 -7.73 -20.86 -14.17
CA GLY A 389 -7.33 -19.52 -13.76
C GLY A 389 -6.72 -19.43 -12.38
N SER A 390 -6.43 -20.56 -11.72
CA SER A 390 -5.65 -20.60 -10.49
C SER A 390 -4.18 -20.32 -10.77
N ALA A 391 -3.64 -19.26 -10.19
CA ALA A 391 -2.27 -18.80 -10.40
C ALA A 391 -1.27 -19.53 -9.48
N ILE A 392 -1.23 -20.85 -9.58
CA ILE A 392 -0.40 -21.73 -8.73
C ILE A 392 1.00 -21.95 -9.31
N TRP A 393 1.67 -20.86 -9.72
CA TRP A 393 2.98 -20.81 -10.35
C TRP A 393 4.09 -21.55 -9.59
N TYR A 394 3.95 -21.72 -8.28
CA TYR A 394 4.90 -22.41 -7.39
C TYR A 394 4.67 -23.93 -7.31
N ARG A 395 3.76 -24.49 -8.12
CA ARG A 395 3.37 -25.91 -8.09
C ARG A 395 4.54 -26.81 -8.50
N GLY A 396 4.75 -27.86 -7.73
CA GLY A 396 5.65 -28.98 -8.07
C GLY A 396 7.14 -28.69 -7.97
N GLY A 397 7.54 -27.43 -7.76
CA GLY A 397 8.93 -27.05 -7.82
C GLY A 397 9.73 -27.18 -6.53
N GLN A 398 9.08 -27.16 -5.37
CA GLN A 398 9.80 -26.94 -4.13
C GLN A 398 9.14 -27.61 -2.91
N ARG A 399 9.88 -27.75 -1.81
CA ARG A 399 9.47 -28.39 -0.56
C ARG A 399 8.18 -27.80 0.05
N TRP A 400 7.99 -26.46 0.02
CA TRP A 400 6.81 -25.80 0.59
C TRP A 400 5.50 -26.14 -0.12
N TRP A 401 5.52 -26.67 -1.34
CA TRP A 401 4.30 -27.06 -2.04
C TRP A 401 3.47 -28.07 -1.26
N SER A 402 4.11 -29.02 -0.58
CA SER A 402 3.44 -30.00 0.26
C SER A 402 3.02 -29.45 1.63
N GLU A 403 3.69 -28.38 2.07
CA GLU A 403 3.48 -27.74 3.38
C GLU A 403 2.68 -26.41 3.26
N ARG A 404 2.07 -26.14 2.11
CA ARG A 404 1.34 -24.90 1.86
C ARG A 404 0.19 -24.68 2.84
N TYR A 405 -0.11 -23.41 3.08
CA TYR A 405 -1.12 -23.00 4.06
C TYR A 405 -2.54 -23.06 3.52
N ASN A 406 -2.74 -22.77 2.20
CA ASN A 406 -4.06 -22.77 1.59
C ASN A 406 -4.23 -24.00 0.70
N ARG A 407 -5.37 -24.71 0.85
CA ARG A 407 -5.64 -26.00 0.19
C ARG A 407 -7.04 -26.03 -0.39
N SER A 408 -7.31 -26.93 -1.32
CA SER A 408 -8.64 -27.11 -1.87
C SER A 408 -9.66 -27.41 -0.75
N ASN A 409 -10.81 -26.77 -0.82
CA ASN A 409 -11.94 -26.96 0.10
C ASN A 409 -11.59 -26.67 1.58
N ASP A 410 -10.79 -25.62 1.82
CA ASP A 410 -10.36 -25.24 3.17
C ASP A 410 -11.13 -24.05 3.77
N GLY A 411 -12.19 -23.61 3.09
CA GLY A 411 -13.08 -22.53 3.52
C GLY A 411 -12.58 -21.12 3.24
N ALA A 412 -11.42 -20.96 2.58
CA ALA A 412 -10.79 -19.67 2.34
C ALA A 412 -10.75 -19.26 0.86
N SER A 413 -11.66 -19.78 0.04
CA SER A 413 -11.83 -19.33 -1.35
C SER A 413 -12.99 -18.36 -1.49
N LEU A 414 -12.96 -17.52 -2.52
CA LEU A 414 -14.08 -16.62 -2.82
C LEU A 414 -15.38 -17.40 -3.03
N GLU A 415 -15.33 -18.50 -3.77
CA GLU A 415 -16.47 -19.38 -4.01
C GLU A 415 -17.10 -19.90 -2.72
N GLU A 416 -16.30 -20.26 -1.71
CA GLU A 416 -16.78 -20.75 -0.41
C GLU A 416 -17.29 -19.62 0.46
N GLU A 417 -16.55 -18.50 0.51
CA GLU A 417 -16.88 -17.32 1.31
C GLU A 417 -18.16 -16.61 0.82
N GLU A 418 -18.40 -16.54 -0.48
CA GLU A 418 -19.64 -15.95 -1.05
C GLU A 418 -20.89 -16.69 -0.64
N ARG A 419 -20.79 -18.01 -0.42
CA ARG A 419 -21.94 -18.84 -0.01
C ARG A 419 -22.31 -18.69 1.48
N GLN A 420 -21.42 -18.10 2.27
CA GLN A 420 -21.59 -17.96 3.72
C GLN A 420 -21.93 -16.49 4.07
N PRO A 421 -23.18 -16.19 4.48
CA PRO A 421 -23.60 -14.81 4.77
C PRO A 421 -22.74 -14.10 5.82
N ASP A 422 -22.20 -14.86 6.76
CA ASP A 422 -21.35 -14.35 7.84
C ASP A 422 -19.85 -14.54 7.56
N SER A 423 -19.44 -14.70 6.30
CA SER A 423 -18.04 -14.86 5.94
C SER A 423 -17.19 -13.61 6.17
N LEU A 424 -15.87 -13.77 6.14
CA LEU A 424 -14.94 -12.65 6.23
C LEU A 424 -15.05 -11.75 5.00
N TYR A 425 -15.28 -12.31 3.82
CA TYR A 425 -15.54 -11.57 2.58
C TYR A 425 -16.75 -10.62 2.70
N HIS A 426 -17.88 -11.11 3.16
CA HIS A 426 -19.06 -10.26 3.37
C HIS A 426 -18.84 -9.23 4.47
N TRP A 427 -18.02 -9.54 5.47
CA TRP A 427 -17.60 -8.58 6.49
C TRP A 427 -16.80 -7.43 5.90
N TYR A 428 -15.79 -7.70 5.07
CA TYR A 428 -15.01 -6.67 4.38
C TYR A 428 -15.90 -5.82 3.47
N ARG A 429 -16.75 -6.43 2.65
CA ARG A 429 -17.70 -5.70 1.79
C ARG A 429 -18.58 -4.75 2.60
N LYS A 430 -19.13 -5.20 3.72
CA LYS A 430 -19.98 -4.40 4.60
C LYS A 430 -19.21 -3.21 5.19
N LEU A 431 -18.02 -3.43 5.71
CA LEU A 431 -17.19 -2.37 6.28
C LEU A 431 -16.76 -1.33 5.23
N LEU A 432 -16.39 -1.77 4.04
CA LEU A 432 -16.01 -0.87 2.94
C LEU A 432 -17.20 -0.06 2.43
N ALA A 433 -18.37 -0.67 2.29
CA ALA A 433 -19.60 0.04 1.95
C ALA A 433 -19.93 1.14 2.99
N LEU A 434 -19.79 0.82 4.28
CA LEU A 434 -19.97 1.81 5.36
C LEU A 434 -18.91 2.92 5.29
N ARG A 435 -17.65 2.59 5.03
CA ARG A 435 -16.59 3.59 4.90
C ARG A 435 -16.87 4.57 3.76
N HIS A 436 -17.35 4.09 2.62
CA HIS A 436 -17.73 4.96 1.48
C HIS A 436 -18.96 5.81 1.76
N ALA A 437 -19.93 5.27 2.48
CA ALA A 437 -21.17 5.99 2.82
C ALA A 437 -20.96 7.07 3.90
N ARG A 438 -19.83 7.06 4.62
CA ARG A 438 -19.59 7.91 5.79
C ARG A 438 -18.34 8.77 5.63
N PRO A 439 -18.48 10.02 5.16
CA PRO A 439 -17.35 10.93 4.90
C PRO A 439 -16.44 11.15 6.11
N GLU A 440 -16.97 11.14 7.33
CA GLU A 440 -16.17 11.27 8.55
C GLU A 440 -15.13 10.16 8.74
N LEU A 441 -15.31 8.99 8.10
CA LEU A 441 -14.31 7.92 8.11
C LEU A 441 -13.13 8.21 7.19
N ASN A 442 -13.31 9.09 6.20
CA ASN A 442 -12.25 9.49 5.28
C ASN A 442 -11.51 10.74 5.75
N SER A 443 -12.21 11.86 5.93
CA SER A 443 -11.63 13.17 6.25
C SER A 443 -11.84 13.64 7.68
N GLY A 444 -12.69 12.96 8.46
CA GLY A 444 -13.07 13.40 9.81
C GLY A 444 -11.93 13.32 10.84
N SER A 445 -12.16 14.01 11.94
CA SER A 445 -11.30 13.91 13.13
C SER A 445 -11.38 12.52 13.75
N GLN A 446 -10.38 12.16 14.54
CA GLN A 446 -10.32 10.89 15.27
C GLN A 446 -10.05 11.13 16.75
N ARG A 447 -10.74 10.42 17.62
CA ARG A 447 -10.55 10.48 19.07
C ARG A 447 -10.70 9.10 19.70
N VAL A 448 -9.77 8.76 20.59
CA VAL A 448 -9.90 7.60 21.49
C VAL A 448 -10.73 8.00 22.69
N LEU A 449 -11.77 7.25 23.02
CA LEU A 449 -12.73 7.60 24.07
C LEU A 449 -12.61 6.76 25.35
N CYS A 450 -12.52 5.44 25.24
CA CYS A 450 -12.46 4.55 26.41
C CYS A 450 -11.02 4.50 26.98
N ASP A 451 -10.58 5.55 27.65
CA ASP A 451 -9.23 5.64 28.25
C ASP A 451 -9.27 5.35 29.77
N ASP A 452 -9.94 4.27 30.15
CA ASP A 452 -10.29 3.91 31.53
C ASP A 452 -9.53 2.70 32.07
N GLY A 453 -8.51 2.24 31.37
CA GLY A 453 -7.76 1.02 31.72
C GLY A 453 -8.47 -0.30 31.40
N SER A 454 -9.73 -0.28 30.93
CA SER A 454 -10.43 -1.47 30.42
C SER A 454 -9.84 -1.93 29.08
N ALA A 455 -10.19 -3.14 28.65
CA ALA A 455 -9.80 -3.66 27.34
C ALA A 455 -10.72 -3.18 26.19
N MET A 456 -11.69 -2.30 26.46
CA MET A 456 -12.57 -1.72 25.45
C MET A 456 -11.83 -0.67 24.62
N LEU A 457 -11.74 -0.88 23.32
CA LEU A 457 -11.26 0.11 22.36
C LEU A 457 -12.46 0.89 21.82
N CYS A 458 -12.47 2.21 21.99
CA CYS A 458 -13.54 3.09 21.52
C CYS A 458 -12.93 4.21 20.68
N ILE A 459 -13.24 4.25 19.40
CA ILE A 459 -12.73 5.25 18.44
C ILE A 459 -13.89 6.03 17.87
N LEU A 460 -13.90 7.33 18.11
CA LEU A 460 -14.86 8.27 17.52
C LEU A 460 -14.23 8.93 16.29
N ARG A 461 -14.93 8.82 15.16
CA ARG A 461 -14.66 9.60 13.94
C ARG A 461 -15.77 10.63 13.79
N ALA A 462 -15.42 11.89 13.46
CA ALA A 462 -16.41 12.96 13.38
C ALA A 462 -16.07 13.99 12.28
N ASP A 463 -17.09 14.44 11.57
CA ASP A 463 -17.07 15.55 10.63
C ASP A 463 -18.36 16.36 10.80
N GLY A 464 -18.25 17.54 11.40
CA GLY A 464 -19.41 18.32 11.82
C GLY A 464 -20.33 17.54 12.75
N ALA A 465 -21.61 17.40 12.38
CA ALA A 465 -22.61 16.66 13.14
C ALA A 465 -22.55 15.14 12.90
N ARG A 466 -21.94 14.69 11.82
CA ARG A 466 -21.82 13.25 11.52
C ARG A 466 -20.75 12.61 12.37
N GLN A 467 -21.11 11.51 13.00
CA GLN A 467 -20.22 10.76 13.89
C GLN A 467 -20.33 9.27 13.62
N THR A 468 -19.19 8.59 13.64
CA THR A 468 -19.09 7.13 13.67
C THR A 468 -18.27 6.72 14.88
N LEU A 469 -18.81 5.82 15.68
CA LEU A 469 -18.17 5.28 16.89
C LEU A 469 -17.93 3.77 16.68
N LEU A 470 -16.66 3.40 16.61
CA LEU A 470 -16.21 2.01 16.67
C LEU A 470 -15.99 1.63 18.12
N ILE A 471 -16.57 0.51 18.56
CA ILE A 471 -16.33 -0.10 19.87
C ILE A 471 -15.92 -1.56 19.64
N VAL A 472 -14.80 -1.96 20.24
CA VAL A 472 -14.30 -3.35 20.16
C VAL A 472 -13.90 -3.80 21.57
N ASN A 473 -14.39 -4.95 21.98
CA ASN A 473 -13.93 -5.56 23.22
C ASN A 473 -12.68 -6.42 22.95
N LEU A 474 -11.51 -5.88 23.24
CA LEU A 474 -10.22 -6.59 23.12
C LEU A 474 -9.88 -7.44 24.35
N GLY A 475 -10.81 -7.55 25.32
CA GLY A 475 -10.67 -8.35 26.53
C GLY A 475 -10.99 -9.82 26.32
N LYS A 476 -10.87 -10.58 27.41
CA LYS A 476 -11.14 -12.02 27.46
C LYS A 476 -12.51 -12.36 28.02
N THR A 477 -13.23 -11.39 28.54
CA THR A 477 -14.56 -11.54 29.15
C THR A 477 -15.51 -10.51 28.57
N GLU A 478 -16.80 -10.79 28.66
CA GLU A 478 -17.85 -9.84 28.32
C GLU A 478 -17.71 -8.57 29.17
N ALA A 479 -17.84 -7.40 28.54
CA ALA A 479 -17.70 -6.11 29.19
C ALA A 479 -18.57 -5.03 28.54
N ARG A 480 -18.90 -3.98 29.29
CA ARG A 480 -19.61 -2.79 28.81
C ARG A 480 -18.63 -1.66 28.51
N PRO A 481 -18.85 -0.87 27.46
CA PRO A 481 -18.04 0.34 27.23
C PRO A 481 -18.39 1.39 28.27
N VAL A 482 -17.37 2.06 28.82
CA VAL A 482 -17.51 3.23 29.68
C VAL A 482 -17.11 4.46 28.86
N LEU A 483 -18.09 5.14 28.30
CA LEU A 483 -17.89 6.37 27.52
C LEU A 483 -17.88 7.56 28.49
N GLY A 484 -16.86 8.40 28.46
CA GLY A 484 -16.72 9.57 29.31
C GLY A 484 -17.90 10.54 29.17
N ARG A 485 -18.26 11.24 30.23
CA ARG A 485 -19.36 12.22 30.22
C ARG A 485 -19.09 13.32 29.19
N GLY A 486 -20.12 13.68 28.39
CA GLY A 486 -20.06 14.77 27.41
C GLY A 486 -19.20 14.50 26.17
N VAL A 487 -18.70 13.30 26.02
CA VAL A 487 -17.83 12.92 24.86
C VAL A 487 -18.62 12.57 23.63
N VAL A 488 -19.79 11.95 23.81
CA VAL A 488 -20.75 11.62 22.77
C VAL A 488 -21.99 12.44 22.98
N ALA A 489 -22.34 13.32 22.04
CA ALA A 489 -23.59 14.08 22.14
C ALA A 489 -24.77 13.09 22.26
N LYS A 490 -25.80 13.45 23.01
CA LYS A 490 -27.08 12.72 22.99
C LYS A 490 -27.67 12.85 21.60
N THR A 491 -27.53 11.84 20.79
CA THR A 491 -28.01 11.78 19.42
C THR A 491 -28.68 10.41 19.22
N ASP A 492 -29.51 10.31 18.23
CA ASP A 492 -30.14 9.05 17.85
C ASP A 492 -29.10 8.16 17.15
N TRP A 493 -28.35 7.40 17.92
CA TRP A 493 -27.39 6.46 17.39
C TRP A 493 -28.06 5.27 16.74
N MET A 494 -27.52 4.87 15.59
CA MET A 494 -27.90 3.66 14.88
C MET A 494 -26.73 2.67 14.91
N ASP A 495 -27.02 1.42 15.20
CA ASP A 495 -26.09 0.32 14.94
C ASP A 495 -26.02 0.12 13.42
N LEU A 496 -24.87 0.44 12.83
CA LEU A 496 -24.64 0.41 11.38
C LEU A 496 -24.47 -1.03 10.86
N LEU A 497 -24.16 -1.97 11.75
CA LEU A 497 -24.03 -3.38 11.38
C LEU A 497 -25.39 -4.08 11.37
N GLU A 498 -26.31 -3.67 12.25
CA GLU A 498 -27.62 -4.30 12.42
C GLU A 498 -28.78 -3.42 11.92
N ASN A 499 -28.47 -2.17 11.52
CA ASN A 499 -29.44 -1.19 11.03
C ASN A 499 -30.64 -0.99 11.98
N ARG A 500 -30.36 -0.80 13.27
CA ARG A 500 -31.36 -0.54 14.30
C ARG A 500 -30.90 0.57 15.26
N ALA A 501 -31.85 1.22 15.91
CA ALA A 501 -31.52 2.18 16.97
C ALA A 501 -30.72 1.50 18.08
N ALA A 502 -29.72 2.20 18.61
CA ALA A 502 -28.84 1.66 19.65
C ALA A 502 -28.30 2.76 20.56
N ASP A 503 -28.19 2.48 21.85
CA ASP A 503 -27.41 3.30 22.79
C ASP A 503 -25.95 2.78 22.81
N PRO A 504 -24.95 3.64 22.69
CA PRO A 504 -23.55 3.23 22.77
C PRO A 504 -23.17 2.44 24.02
N ALA A 505 -23.86 2.66 25.13
CA ALA A 505 -23.56 2.06 26.44
C ALA A 505 -24.44 0.84 26.79
N ASP A 506 -25.50 0.57 26.06
CA ASP A 506 -26.60 -0.27 26.52
C ASP A 506 -26.31 -1.77 26.66
N ALA A 507 -25.50 -2.33 25.80
CA ALA A 507 -25.27 -3.77 25.84
C ALA A 507 -23.79 -4.12 26.03
N PRO A 508 -23.49 -5.18 26.79
CA PRO A 508 -22.14 -5.68 26.87
C PRO A 508 -21.72 -6.26 25.52
N LEU A 509 -20.42 -6.28 25.28
CA LEU A 509 -19.79 -6.92 24.12
C LEU A 509 -19.01 -8.16 24.57
N ALA A 510 -19.20 -9.26 23.87
CA ALA A 510 -18.38 -10.45 24.02
C ALA A 510 -16.91 -10.17 23.58
N PRO A 511 -15.95 -11.01 23.97
CA PRO A 511 -14.57 -10.90 23.49
C PRO A 511 -14.49 -10.81 21.96
N MET A 512 -13.69 -9.87 21.45
CA MET A 512 -13.50 -9.55 20.02
C MET A 512 -14.77 -9.08 19.28
N GLN A 513 -15.88 -8.91 19.96
CA GLN A 513 -17.09 -8.37 19.35
C GLN A 513 -16.87 -6.90 18.95
N VAL A 514 -17.35 -6.58 17.75
CA VAL A 514 -17.33 -5.24 17.16
C VAL A 514 -18.74 -4.65 17.18
N ARG A 515 -18.85 -3.41 17.58
CA ARG A 515 -20.04 -2.58 17.40
C ARG A 515 -19.65 -1.32 16.65
N LEU A 516 -20.42 -0.98 15.63
CA LEU A 516 -20.20 0.22 14.83
C LEU A 516 -21.47 1.06 14.82
N LEU A 517 -21.42 2.20 15.44
CA LEU A 517 -22.54 3.10 15.62
C LEU A 517 -22.34 4.37 14.79
N GLY A 518 -23.43 4.93 14.25
CA GLY A 518 -23.39 6.18 13.50
C GLY A 518 -24.57 7.08 13.83
N THR A 519 -24.33 8.39 13.79
CA THR A 519 -25.41 9.39 13.75
C THR A 519 -25.95 9.52 12.34
N PRO A 520 -27.18 9.99 12.16
CA PRO A 520 -27.77 10.26 10.84
C PRO A 520 -26.92 11.14 9.92
#